data_0ca4e4ba7615951f8fc031c8e7b8055d
#
_entry.id   0ca4e4ba7615951f8fc031c8e7b8055d
#
_cell.length_a   1.000
_cell.length_b   1.000
_cell.length_c   1.000
_cell.angle_alpha   90.00
_cell.angle_beta   90.00
_cell.angle_gamma   90.00
#
_symmetry.space_group_name_H-M   'P 1'
#
loop_
_entity.id
_entity.type
_entity.pdbx_description
1 polymer ?
#
loop_
_entity_poly.entity_id
_entity_poly.type
_entity_poly.pdbx_seq_one_letter_code
_entity_poly.pdbx_strand_id
1 'polypeptide(L)' 'MNLLTSEEGKEYTVESIATNDRELDSFLFSLGCYEGEPITVISRLKGGCVVSIKDGRYHVDRNLAQAISVR' A
#
# COMPACT_ATOMS: atom_id res chain seq x y z
N MET A 1 -3.19 11.73 -1.24
CA MET A 1 -2.50 11.11 -0.09
C MET A 1 -1.96 9.75 -0.51
N ASN A 2 -0.81 9.36 -0.01
CA ASN A 2 -0.25 8.05 -0.27
C ASN A 2 0.06 7.34 1.06
N LEU A 3 0.58 6.11 0.99
CA LEU A 3 0.83 5.35 2.22
C LEU A 3 1.87 5.99 3.13
N LEU A 4 2.81 6.76 2.58
CA LEU A 4 3.81 7.44 3.40
C LEU A 4 3.20 8.52 4.29
N THR A 5 2.10 9.11 3.86
CA THR A 5 1.45 10.21 4.59
C THR A 5 0.19 9.79 5.32
N SER A 6 -0.16 8.51 5.26
CA SER A 6 -1.35 7.98 5.94
C SER A 6 -1.07 7.74 7.43
N GLU A 7 -2.13 7.66 8.22
CA GLU A 7 -2.01 7.40 9.66
C GLU A 7 -1.97 5.90 9.94
N GLU A 8 -1.12 5.51 10.90
CA GLU A 8 -1.09 4.13 11.36
C GLU A 8 -2.43 3.75 11.98
N GLY A 9 -2.86 2.53 11.69
CA GLY A 9 -4.06 1.97 12.29
C GLY A 9 -5.37 2.41 11.67
N LYS A 10 -5.32 3.35 10.73
CA LYS A 10 -6.52 3.83 10.06
C LYS A 10 -6.69 3.11 8.72
N GLU A 11 -7.90 2.66 8.44
CA GLU A 11 -8.18 2.03 7.16
C GLU A 11 -8.42 3.09 6.09
N TYR A 12 -7.76 2.90 4.96
CA TYR A 12 -7.94 3.74 3.77
C TYR A 12 -8.41 2.88 2.62
N THR A 13 -8.79 3.53 1.53
CA THR A 13 -9.15 2.84 0.29
C THR A 13 -8.08 3.16 -0.75
N VAL A 14 -7.60 2.14 -1.45
CA VAL A 14 -6.63 2.34 -2.53
C VAL A 14 -7.30 3.13 -3.64
N GLU A 15 -6.69 4.26 -4.01
CA GLU A 15 -7.20 5.13 -5.06
C GLU A 15 -6.55 4.84 -6.39
N SER A 16 -5.23 4.70 -6.40
CA SER A 16 -4.49 4.39 -7.63
C SER A 16 -3.10 3.91 -7.27
N ILE A 17 -2.47 3.25 -8.23
CA ILE A 17 -1.11 2.73 -8.07
C ILE A 17 -0.32 3.18 -9.29
N ALA A 18 0.81 3.85 -9.05
CA ALA A 18 1.63 4.44 -10.11
C ALA A 18 3.08 3.97 -9.99
N THR A 19 3.32 2.67 -10.14
CA THR A 19 4.67 2.12 -10.02
C THR A 19 5.49 2.22 -11.29
N ASN A 20 4.83 2.30 -12.45
CA ASN A 20 5.48 2.24 -13.76
C ASN A 20 6.23 0.92 -13.98
N ASP A 21 5.82 -0.12 -13.27
CA ASP A 21 6.46 -1.43 -13.33
C ASP A 21 5.37 -2.49 -13.35
N ARG A 22 5.22 -3.16 -14.49
CA ARG A 22 4.16 -4.15 -14.68
C ARG A 22 4.25 -5.33 -13.72
N GLU A 23 5.46 -5.79 -13.46
CA GLU A 23 5.64 -6.92 -12.54
C GLU A 23 5.20 -6.53 -11.14
N LEU A 24 5.55 -5.33 -10.73
CA LEU A 24 5.19 -4.83 -9.42
C LEU A 24 3.68 -4.62 -9.33
N ASP A 25 3.07 -4.07 -10.38
CA ASP A 25 1.62 -3.90 -10.41
C ASP A 25 0.90 -5.25 -10.31
N SER A 26 1.39 -6.24 -11.04
CA SER A 26 0.81 -7.59 -11.00
C SER A 26 0.96 -8.22 -9.63
N PHE A 27 2.12 -8.02 -9.00
CA PHE A 27 2.36 -8.52 -7.67
C PHE A 27 1.36 -7.90 -6.67
N LEU A 28 1.21 -6.59 -6.72
CA LEU A 28 0.27 -5.89 -5.84
C LEU A 28 -1.16 -6.37 -6.07
N PHE A 29 -1.55 -6.54 -7.31
CA PHE A 29 -2.86 -7.04 -7.66
C PHE A 29 -3.09 -8.42 -7.03
N SER A 30 -2.08 -9.28 -7.08
CA SER A 30 -2.19 -10.63 -6.54
C SER A 30 -2.35 -10.63 -5.03
N LEU A 31 -1.90 -9.58 -4.35
CA LEU A 31 -2.07 -9.42 -2.91
C LEU A 31 -3.44 -8.84 -2.54
N GLY A 32 -4.20 -8.38 -3.52
CA GLY A 32 -5.45 -7.69 -3.28
C GLY A 32 -5.31 -6.18 -3.18
N CYS A 33 -4.15 -5.64 -3.57
CA CYS A 33 -3.89 -4.20 -3.51
C CYS A 33 -4.19 -3.58 -4.87
N TYR A 34 -5.42 -3.10 -5.04
CA TYR A 34 -5.83 -2.44 -6.28
C TYR A 34 -6.97 -1.47 -5.96
N GLU A 35 -7.30 -0.66 -6.93
CA GLU A 35 -8.27 0.41 -6.76
C GLU A 35 -9.58 -0.08 -6.12
N GLY A 36 -10.03 0.64 -5.10
CA GLY A 36 -11.26 0.32 -4.40
C GLY A 36 -11.11 -0.60 -3.21
N GLU A 37 -9.93 -1.20 -3.01
CA GLU A 37 -9.73 -2.16 -1.93
C GLU A 37 -9.20 -1.48 -0.66
N PRO A 38 -9.57 -1.98 0.51
CA PRO A 38 -9.10 -1.38 1.76
C PRO A 38 -7.65 -1.74 2.04
N ILE A 39 -6.94 -0.82 2.67
CA ILE A 39 -5.55 -1.00 3.07
C ILE A 39 -5.30 -0.22 4.36
N THR A 40 -4.52 -0.80 5.26
CA THR A 40 -4.20 -0.18 6.54
C THR A 40 -2.69 -0.25 6.76
N VAL A 41 -2.09 0.86 7.17
CA VAL A 41 -0.70 0.85 7.60
C VAL A 41 -0.68 0.39 9.05
N ILE A 42 -0.09 -0.77 9.29
CA ILE A 42 -0.01 -1.34 10.65
C ILE A 42 1.09 -0.65 11.45
N SER A 43 2.25 -0.45 10.83
CA SER A 43 3.35 0.24 11.49
C SER A 43 4.26 0.87 10.46
N ARG A 44 4.88 1.99 10.86
CA ARG A 44 5.88 2.65 10.02
C ARG A 44 7.24 2.19 10.44
N LEU A 45 8.08 1.94 9.44
CA LEU A 45 9.45 1.51 9.65
C LEU A 45 10.36 2.52 8.96
N LYS A 46 11.64 2.48 9.28
CA LYS A 46 12.61 3.40 8.72
C LYS A 46 12.65 3.35 7.20
N GLY A 47 12.56 2.16 6.62
CA GLY A 47 12.65 1.97 5.17
C GLY A 47 11.32 1.72 4.48
N GLY A 48 10.19 1.99 5.14
CA GLY A 48 8.88 1.75 4.55
C GLY A 48 7.81 1.55 5.59
N CYS A 49 6.92 0.60 5.35
CA CYS A 49 5.86 0.31 6.31
C CYS A 49 5.35 -1.12 6.15
N VAL A 50 4.70 -1.59 7.19
CA VAL A 50 3.96 -2.85 7.15
C VAL A 50 2.50 -2.51 6.90
N VAL A 51 1.90 -3.14 5.90
CA VAL A 51 0.51 -2.89 5.54
C VAL A 51 -0.32 -4.16 5.70
N SER A 52 -1.58 -3.99 6.02
CA SER A 52 -2.55 -5.06 6.04
C SER A 52 -3.42 -4.92 4.80
N ILE A 53 -3.48 -5.97 4.00
CA ILE A 53 -4.30 -6.04 2.80
C ILE A 53 -5.01 -7.38 2.85
N LYS A 54 -6.35 -7.35 2.84
CA LYS A 54 -7.12 -8.59 2.96
C LYS A 54 -6.70 -9.34 4.22
N ASP A 55 -6.28 -10.58 4.08
CA ASP A 55 -5.88 -11.40 5.23
C ASP A 55 -4.38 -11.44 5.45
N GLY A 56 -3.62 -10.65 4.69
CA GLY A 56 -2.16 -10.69 4.74
C GLY A 56 -1.55 -9.40 5.25
N ARG A 57 -0.33 -9.52 5.72
CA ARG A 57 0.49 -8.37 6.12
C ARG A 57 1.76 -8.40 5.31
N TYR A 58 2.16 -7.24 4.80
CA TYR A 58 3.28 -7.15 3.86
C TYR A 58 4.13 -5.96 4.19
N HIS A 59 5.43 -6.12 4.05
CA HIS A 59 6.37 -5.01 4.16
C HIS A 59 6.52 -4.37 2.78
N VAL A 60 6.28 -3.06 2.69
CA VAL A 60 6.50 -2.32 1.45
C VAL A 60 7.54 -1.23 1.72
N ASP A 61 8.45 -1.04 0.76
CA ASP A 61 9.48 -0.02 0.93
C ASP A 61 8.91 1.37 0.63
N ARG A 62 9.74 2.39 0.86
CA ARG A 62 9.30 3.78 0.71
C ARG A 62 8.85 4.09 -0.71
N ASN A 63 9.58 3.60 -1.71
CA ASN A 63 9.24 3.88 -3.10
C ASN A 63 7.89 3.29 -3.46
N LEU A 64 7.64 2.06 -3.04
CA LEU A 64 6.36 1.42 -3.30
C LEU A 64 5.23 2.09 -2.53
N ALA A 65 5.47 2.40 -1.25
CA ALA A 65 4.46 3.06 -0.44
C ALA A 65 4.07 4.42 -1.03
N GLN A 66 5.04 5.14 -1.58
CA GLN A 66 4.80 6.43 -2.21
C GLN A 66 3.95 6.30 -3.47
N ALA A 67 4.08 5.18 -4.17
CA ALA A 67 3.36 4.94 -5.42
C ALA A 67 1.90 4.51 -5.21
N ILE A 68 1.52 4.17 -3.99
CA ILE A 68 0.16 3.74 -3.68
C ILE A 68 -0.61 4.92 -3.11
N SER A 69 -1.50 5.48 -3.91
CA SER A 69 -2.35 6.59 -3.49
C SER A 69 -3.59 6.04 -2.79
N VAL A 70 -3.98 6.68 -1.71
CA VAL A 70 -5.13 6.25 -0.89
C VAL A 70 -6.02 7.44 -0.57
N ARG A 71 -7.25 7.13 -0.18
CA ARG A 71 -8.23 8.13 0.25
C ARG A 71 -9.04 7.65 1.44
#